data_3c0577ee016519dcc1485fe71ec6b313
#
_entry.id   3c0577ee016519dcc1485fe71ec6b313
#
_cell.length_a   1.000
_cell.length_b   1.000
_cell.length_c   1.000
_cell.angle_alpha   90.00
_cell.angle_beta   90.00
_cell.angle_gamma   90.00
#
_symmetry.space_group_name_H-M   'P 1'
#
loop_
_entity.id
_entity.type
_entity.pdbx_description
1 polymer ?
#
loop_
_entity_poly.entity_id
_entity_poly.type
_entity_poly.pdbx_seq_one_letter_code
_entity_poly.pdbx_strand_id
1 'polypeptide(L)' 'MAKEMEVSITCFEVLDRTVGPAGHSGRIHVPKSWVGKRVRVVLLEALEE' A
#
# COMPACT_ATOMS: atom_id res chain seq x y z
N MET A 1 -19.93 -7.31 6.51
CA MET A 1 -18.69 -7.93 6.97
C MET A 1 -17.66 -7.94 5.86
N ALA A 2 -16.42 -7.71 6.23
CA ALA A 2 -15.35 -7.72 5.25
C ALA A 2 -15.03 -9.15 4.84
N LYS A 3 -14.70 -9.32 3.58
CA LYS A 3 -14.26 -10.61 3.06
C LYS A 3 -12.77 -10.58 2.86
N GLU A 4 -12.12 -11.65 3.25
CA GLU A 4 -10.70 -11.80 2.99
C GLU A 4 -10.49 -12.41 1.62
N MET A 5 -9.39 -12.03 1.00
CA MET A 5 -8.96 -12.67 -0.22
C MET A 5 -7.44 -12.77 -0.18
N GLU A 6 -6.93 -13.70 -0.95
CA GLU A 6 -5.49 -13.90 -1.03
C GLU A 6 -5.00 -13.44 -2.39
N VAL A 7 -3.86 -12.75 -2.38
CA VAL A 7 -3.22 -12.34 -3.61
C VAL A 7 -1.77 -12.76 -3.57
N SER A 8 -1.25 -13.12 -4.74
CA SER A 8 0.16 -13.48 -4.88
C SER A 8 0.72 -12.60 -5.98
N ILE A 9 1.75 -11.79 -5.65
CA ILE A 9 2.27 -10.80 -6.56
C ILE A 9 3.79 -10.89 -6.57
N THR A 10 4.37 -10.93 -7.76
CA THR A 10 5.82 -10.79 -7.91
C THR A 10 6.14 -9.30 -7.89
N CYS A 11 7.05 -8.90 -7.02
CA CYS A 11 7.32 -7.48 -6.83
C CYS A 11 8.77 -7.28 -6.47
N PHE A 12 9.19 -6.03 -6.41
CA PHE A 12 10.57 -5.66 -6.10
C PHE A 12 10.74 -5.27 -4.64
N GLU A 13 9.68 -4.79 -4.01
CA GLU A 13 9.78 -4.36 -2.61
C GLU A 13 8.40 -4.36 -2.00
N VAL A 14 8.32 -4.64 -0.70
CA VAL A 14 7.07 -4.66 0.02
C VAL A 14 7.23 -3.84 1.29
N LEU A 15 6.28 -2.96 1.54
CA LEU A 15 6.26 -2.14 2.75
C LEU A 15 4.92 -2.31 3.44
N ASP A 16 4.95 -2.42 4.77
CA ASP A 16 3.75 -2.41 5.57
C ASP A 16 3.59 -1.02 6.17
N ARG A 17 2.40 -0.45 6.02
CA ARG A 17 2.13 0.90 6.50
C ARG A 17 0.72 1.00 7.03
N THR A 18 0.50 1.99 7.89
CA THR A 18 -0.85 2.38 8.30
C THR A 18 -1.22 3.61 7.48
N VAL A 19 -2.42 3.60 6.92
CA VAL A 19 -2.85 4.70 6.08
C VAL A 19 -3.01 5.95 6.92
N GLY A 20 -2.26 6.99 6.56
CA GLY A 20 -2.28 8.25 7.25
C GLY A 20 -2.94 9.33 6.40
N PRO A 21 -3.21 10.49 7.01
CA PRO A 21 -3.89 11.56 6.29
C PRO A 21 -3.03 12.27 5.25
N ALA A 22 -1.71 12.37 5.47
CA ALA A 22 -0.84 13.06 4.54
C ALA A 22 0.60 12.73 4.86
N GLY A 23 1.48 12.97 3.89
CA GLY A 23 2.90 12.70 4.09
C GLY A 23 3.74 13.63 3.23
N HIS A 24 5.04 13.55 3.44
CA HIS A 24 6.01 14.36 2.70
C HIS A 24 6.56 13.64 1.49
N SER A 25 6.37 12.34 1.43
CA SER A 25 6.89 11.52 0.36
C SER A 25 5.88 11.41 -0.76
N GLY A 26 6.20 10.64 -1.78
CA GLY A 26 5.23 10.29 -2.80
C GLY A 26 4.03 9.62 -2.17
N ARG A 27 2.88 9.71 -2.81
CA ARG A 27 1.66 9.22 -2.20
C ARG A 27 0.70 8.70 -3.23
N ILE A 28 -0.22 7.86 -2.75
CA ILE A 28 -1.26 7.25 -3.55
C ILE A 28 -2.58 7.51 -2.87
N HIS A 29 -3.59 7.80 -3.67
CA HIS A 29 -4.93 7.99 -3.12
C HIS A 29 -5.59 6.65 -2.89
N VAL A 30 -6.16 6.48 -1.71
CA VAL A 30 -6.96 5.31 -1.36
C VAL A 30 -8.29 5.81 -0.82
N PRO A 31 -9.31 4.94 -0.75
CA PRO A 31 -10.58 5.36 -0.19
C PRO A 31 -10.41 5.91 1.23
N LYS A 32 -11.16 6.93 1.55
CA LYS A 32 -11.05 7.57 2.85
C LYS A 32 -11.32 6.60 3.98
N SER A 33 -12.15 5.60 3.73
CA SER A 33 -12.48 4.60 4.74
C SER A 33 -11.27 3.78 5.17
N TRP A 34 -10.18 3.83 4.41
CA TRP A 34 -8.96 3.09 4.75
C TRP A 34 -8.09 3.81 5.76
N VAL A 35 -8.37 5.07 6.07
CA VAL A 35 -7.55 5.82 7.02
C VAL A 35 -7.52 5.08 8.35
N GLY A 36 -6.33 4.91 8.92
CA GLY A 36 -6.13 4.17 10.15
C GLY A 36 -5.97 2.69 9.97
N LYS A 37 -6.18 2.18 8.76
CA LYS A 37 -6.06 0.75 8.49
C LYS A 37 -4.66 0.42 8.02
N ARG A 38 -4.26 -0.80 8.25
CA ARG A 38 -2.95 -1.27 7.81
C ARG A 38 -3.05 -1.78 6.39
N VAL A 39 -2.02 -1.46 5.61
CA VAL A 39 -1.97 -1.87 4.21
C VAL A 39 -0.58 -2.41 3.91
N ARG A 40 -0.50 -3.16 2.83
CA ARG A 40 0.78 -3.62 2.31
C ARG A 40 0.96 -3.02 0.92
N VAL A 41 2.08 -2.35 0.75
CA VAL A 41 2.40 -1.65 -0.50
C VAL A 41 3.47 -2.45 -1.22
N VAL A 42 3.24 -2.75 -2.49
CA VAL A 42 4.20 -3.52 -3.27
C VAL A 42 4.68 -2.69 -4.45
N LEU A 43 5.98 -2.78 -4.72
CA LEU A 43 6.60 -2.07 -5.83
C LEU A 43 6.66 -3.03 -7.02
N LEU A 44 5.99 -2.68 -8.10
CA LEU A 44 5.85 -3.56 -9.25
C LEU A 44 6.91 -3.33 -10.32
N GLU A 45 7.61 -2.20 -10.28
CA GLU A 45 8.63 -1.88 -11.28
C GLU A 45 9.95 -1.62 -10.57
N ALA A 46 11.04 -1.98 -11.22
CA ALA A 46 12.36 -1.79 -10.65
C ALA A 46 12.68 -0.31 -10.51
N LEU A 47 13.40 0.02 -9.42
CA LEU A 47 13.90 1.37 -9.24
C LEU A 47 15.04 1.60 -10.22
N GLU A 48 15.10 2.80 -10.76
CA GLU A 48 16.21 3.20 -11.63
C GLU A 48 17.18 4.04 -10.84
N GLU A 49 18.47 3.82 -11.11
CA GLU A 49 19.51 4.54 -10.42
C GLU A 49 20.47 5.18 -11.39
#